data_8d401df9f39eeb0d66e323c0f449bb49
#
_entry.id   8d401df9f39eeb0d66e323c0f449bb49
#
_cell.length_a   1.000
_cell.length_b   1.000
_cell.length_c   1.000
_cell.angle_alpha   90.00
_cell.angle_beta   90.00
_cell.angle_gamma   90.00
#
_symmetry.space_group_name_H-M   'P 1'
#
loop_
_entity.id
_entity.type
_entity.pdbx_description
1 polymer ?
#
loop_
_entity_poly.entity_id
_entity_poly.type
_entity_poly.pdbx_seq_one_letter_code
_entity_poly.pdbx_strand_id
1 'polypeptide(L)'
;MTTSGISEAAVQTFVAAERERFLARNPKSLALAERARHSLFGGVPMHWMNDWSMPSALFVSHAQGARFHDVDGHEYIDFCLGDTGSMFGHSPAPIARALAEQGARGLTTMLPGEDAVVAGELLAERFGLPFWQVATTATDANRYVIRWARAITNRKMLLVFDGCYHGTVDDVMVRHQEGRTVHRGGLIGQAHNLAETSRAVPFNDLAALEAALAKGDVAALICEPAMTNIGMVLPTPGFMDQVRALTRQYGTLLIIDETHTLSTGPGGCTRAWKLQPDFITFGKPIAGGVPCAAYGCSHEMAQAMRLAQQHASETSHGHGHSGMGTTLSANALAMRCLRVNLEEVATPAAYERMLPLAARLAAGLREVIARHGLAWSVTELGARCEFQFCPTPPTTGAEAEAAFHDSLQQALHLYLINRGILITPFHNMTLCCPDLAAADVDLLLATLDQGLAELLALPGARECQP
;
A
#
# COMPACT_ATOMS: atom_id res chain seq x y z
N MET A 1 11.02 26.23 -9.68
CA MET A 1 10.25 25.73 -10.85
C MET A 1 9.83 24.33 -10.53
N THR A 2 8.58 24.00 -10.76
CA THR A 2 8.06 22.65 -10.51
C THR A 2 8.55 21.72 -11.61
N THR A 3 8.86 20.46 -11.26
CA THR A 3 9.25 19.45 -12.24
C THR A 3 8.12 19.09 -13.21
N SER A 4 6.88 19.45 -12.88
CA SER A 4 5.68 19.15 -13.68
C SER A 4 5.55 19.98 -14.97
N GLY A 5 6.21 21.13 -15.08
CA GLY A 5 6.07 22.07 -16.22
C GLY A 5 4.73 22.82 -16.26
N ILE A 6 3.93 22.77 -15.20
CA ILE A 6 2.62 23.41 -15.05
C ILE A 6 2.70 24.50 -13.99
N SER A 7 2.20 25.71 -14.31
CA SER A 7 2.25 26.85 -13.40
C SER A 7 1.23 26.73 -12.27
N GLU A 8 1.63 27.09 -11.05
CA GLU A 8 0.77 27.07 -9.88
C GLU A 8 -0.48 27.94 -10.04
N ALA A 9 -0.37 29.10 -10.72
CA ALA A 9 -1.50 29.99 -10.95
C ALA A 9 -2.60 29.33 -11.80
N ALA A 10 -2.23 28.58 -12.82
CA ALA A 10 -3.18 27.84 -13.65
C ALA A 10 -3.82 26.69 -12.85
N VAL A 11 -3.05 25.98 -12.04
CA VAL A 11 -3.55 24.93 -11.15
C VAL A 11 -4.58 25.48 -10.18
N GLN A 12 -4.31 26.63 -9.53
CA GLN A 12 -5.24 27.27 -8.59
C GLN A 12 -6.55 27.72 -9.28
N THR A 13 -6.45 28.24 -10.50
CA THR A 13 -7.63 28.61 -11.30
C THR A 13 -8.47 27.37 -11.65
N PHE A 14 -7.82 26.30 -12.08
CA PHE A 14 -8.45 25.04 -12.46
C PHE A 14 -9.16 24.37 -11.27
N VAL A 15 -8.48 24.26 -10.12
CA VAL A 15 -9.04 23.62 -8.94
C VAL A 15 -10.20 24.39 -8.33
N ALA A 16 -10.21 25.73 -8.43
CA ALA A 16 -11.30 26.55 -7.92
C ALA A 16 -12.65 26.20 -8.59
N ALA A 17 -12.66 26.09 -9.92
CA ALA A 17 -13.84 25.68 -10.67
C ALA A 17 -14.32 24.25 -10.32
N GLU A 18 -13.38 23.33 -10.12
CA GLU A 18 -13.71 21.94 -9.75
C GLU A 18 -14.21 21.84 -8.30
N ARG A 19 -13.74 22.67 -7.37
CA ARG A 19 -14.28 22.77 -6.01
C ARG A 19 -15.73 23.23 -5.99
N GLU A 20 -16.07 24.26 -6.75
CA GLU A 20 -17.46 24.73 -6.86
C GLU A 20 -18.36 23.63 -7.43
N ARG A 21 -17.90 22.94 -8.47
CA ARG A 21 -18.63 21.81 -9.07
C ARG A 21 -18.89 20.70 -8.06
N PHE A 22 -17.87 20.31 -7.27
CA PHE A 22 -18.01 19.29 -6.24
C PHE A 22 -19.05 19.67 -5.18
N LEU A 23 -18.96 20.91 -4.66
CA LEU A 23 -19.89 21.40 -3.64
C LEU A 23 -21.35 21.44 -4.13
N ALA A 24 -21.55 21.89 -5.37
CA ALA A 24 -22.88 21.92 -5.97
C ALA A 24 -23.47 20.53 -6.21
N ARG A 25 -22.60 19.54 -6.50
CA ARG A 25 -23.02 18.17 -6.86
C ARG A 25 -23.34 17.29 -5.65
N ASN A 26 -22.75 17.54 -4.48
CA ASN A 26 -22.75 16.61 -3.35
C ASN A 26 -23.43 17.13 -2.06
N PRO A 27 -24.70 17.65 -2.13
CA PRO A 27 -25.35 18.29 -0.98
C PRO A 27 -25.62 17.33 0.19
N LYS A 28 -25.91 16.04 -0.06
CA LYS A 28 -26.15 15.06 1.01
C LYS A 28 -24.85 14.67 1.70
N SER A 29 -23.76 14.50 0.95
CA SER A 29 -22.41 14.28 1.51
C SER A 29 -22.00 15.45 2.39
N LEU A 30 -22.23 16.70 1.97
CA LEU A 30 -21.96 17.90 2.78
C LEU A 30 -22.77 17.92 4.08
N ALA A 31 -24.06 17.58 4.02
CA ALA A 31 -24.92 17.49 5.21
C ALA A 31 -24.44 16.41 6.19
N LEU A 32 -23.98 15.26 5.69
CA LEU A 32 -23.39 14.20 6.52
C LEU A 32 -22.06 14.64 7.12
N ALA A 33 -21.18 15.30 6.36
CA ALA A 33 -19.91 15.83 6.86
C ALA A 33 -20.13 16.83 8.01
N GLU A 34 -21.11 17.71 7.91
CA GLU A 34 -21.45 18.64 8.98
C GLU A 34 -21.94 17.89 10.24
N ARG A 35 -22.81 16.91 10.09
CA ARG A 35 -23.26 16.07 11.22
C ARG A 35 -22.12 15.29 11.86
N ALA A 36 -21.22 14.74 11.06
CA ALA A 36 -20.10 13.93 11.52
C ALA A 36 -19.15 14.71 12.44
N ARG A 37 -19.00 16.01 12.25
CA ARG A 37 -18.14 16.89 13.10
C ARG A 37 -18.55 16.93 14.57
N HIS A 38 -19.81 16.57 14.89
CA HIS A 38 -20.30 16.55 16.27
C HIS A 38 -19.91 15.28 17.04
N SER A 39 -19.45 14.22 16.36
CA SER A 39 -19.19 12.93 17.00
C SER A 39 -17.89 12.25 16.54
N LEU A 40 -17.33 12.65 15.39
CA LEU A 40 -16.09 12.11 14.86
C LEU A 40 -15.00 13.18 14.90
N PHE A 41 -13.84 12.83 15.42
CA PHE A 41 -12.67 13.73 15.42
C PHE A 41 -12.28 14.06 13.98
N GLY A 42 -12.29 15.36 13.64
CA GLY A 42 -12.07 15.82 12.27
C GLY A 42 -13.23 15.54 11.29
N GLY A 43 -14.41 15.06 11.78
CA GLY A 43 -15.60 14.78 10.96
C GLY A 43 -15.55 13.48 10.15
N VAL A 44 -14.54 12.65 10.37
CA VAL A 44 -14.33 11.37 9.66
C VAL A 44 -13.89 10.26 10.64
N PRO A 45 -14.13 8.97 10.34
CA PRO A 45 -13.74 7.86 11.22
C PRO A 45 -12.23 7.77 11.48
N MET A 46 -11.40 8.21 10.53
CA MET A 46 -9.94 8.27 10.63
C MET A 46 -9.45 9.52 9.90
N HIS A 47 -8.57 10.31 10.52
CA HIS A 47 -8.18 11.64 10.06
C HIS A 47 -7.61 11.69 8.62
N TRP A 48 -6.89 10.67 8.17
CA TRP A 48 -6.36 10.61 6.81
C TRP A 48 -7.45 10.57 5.72
N MET A 49 -8.72 10.30 6.10
CA MET A 49 -9.85 10.41 5.17
C MET A 49 -10.16 11.86 4.77
N ASN A 50 -9.53 12.84 5.40
CA ASN A 50 -9.57 14.25 4.98
C ASN A 50 -8.44 14.63 4.01
N ASP A 51 -7.49 13.73 3.74
CA ASP A 51 -6.33 14.01 2.87
C ASP A 51 -6.66 13.83 1.37
N TRP A 52 -7.92 13.57 1.05
CA TRP A 52 -8.41 13.54 -0.32
C TRP A 52 -8.50 14.94 -0.91
N SER A 53 -8.39 15.04 -2.25
CA SER A 53 -8.46 16.32 -3.01
C SER A 53 -9.82 17.03 -2.89
N MET A 54 -10.82 16.36 -2.36
CA MET A 54 -12.18 16.90 -2.21
C MET A 54 -12.27 17.99 -1.14
N PRO A 55 -13.06 19.05 -1.33
CA PRO A 55 -13.25 20.11 -0.34
C PRO A 55 -14.03 19.65 0.92
N SER A 56 -14.66 18.48 0.87
CA SER A 56 -15.34 17.80 1.97
C SER A 56 -15.33 16.30 1.73
N ALA A 57 -15.45 15.51 2.80
CA ALA A 57 -15.55 14.06 2.68
C ALA A 57 -16.74 13.64 1.79
N LEU A 58 -16.51 12.68 0.90
CA LEU A 58 -17.55 12.00 0.12
C LEU A 58 -18.05 10.79 0.91
N PHE A 59 -19.36 10.65 1.07
CA PHE A 59 -19.95 9.55 1.81
C PHE A 59 -20.46 8.47 0.84
N VAL A 60 -19.95 7.27 0.98
CA VAL A 60 -20.30 6.11 0.16
C VAL A 60 -21.57 5.45 0.69
N SER A 61 -22.49 5.09 -0.20
CA SER A 61 -23.71 4.32 0.14
C SER A 61 -23.49 2.81 -0.02
N HIS A 62 -22.87 2.38 -1.13
CA HIS A 62 -22.55 0.99 -1.39
C HIS A 62 -21.46 0.88 -2.46
N ALA A 63 -20.82 -0.30 -2.54
CA ALA A 63 -19.79 -0.59 -3.55
C ALA A 63 -19.90 -2.05 -3.99
N GLN A 64 -19.68 -2.30 -5.30
CA GLN A 64 -19.64 -3.64 -5.88
C GLN A 64 -18.74 -3.67 -7.10
N GLY A 65 -17.92 -4.72 -7.23
CA GLY A 65 -16.97 -4.85 -8.33
C GLY A 65 -16.03 -3.66 -8.42
N ALA A 66 -15.93 -3.04 -9.58
CA ALA A 66 -15.09 -1.88 -9.83
C ALA A 66 -15.78 -0.52 -9.54
N ARG A 67 -16.94 -0.52 -8.88
CA ARG A 67 -17.76 0.70 -8.72
C ARG A 67 -18.22 0.90 -7.31
N PHE A 68 -18.41 2.17 -6.95
CA PHE A 68 -19.15 2.56 -5.76
C PHE A 68 -20.13 3.69 -6.08
N HIS A 69 -21.11 3.85 -5.20
CA HIS A 69 -22.09 4.93 -5.26
C HIS A 69 -21.99 5.77 -4.00
N ASP A 70 -22.11 7.07 -4.16
CA ASP A 70 -22.21 7.99 -3.04
C ASP A 70 -23.66 8.11 -2.53
N VAL A 71 -23.83 8.84 -1.43
CA VAL A 71 -25.17 9.10 -0.84
C VAL A 71 -26.00 10.09 -1.67
N ASP A 72 -25.37 10.83 -2.57
CA ASP A 72 -26.04 11.73 -3.51
C ASP A 72 -26.58 10.99 -4.74
N GLY A 73 -26.14 9.72 -4.95
CA GLY A 73 -26.60 8.82 -6.00
C GLY A 73 -25.69 8.81 -7.23
N HIS A 74 -24.49 9.36 -7.15
CA HIS A 74 -23.52 9.30 -8.24
C HIS A 74 -22.75 7.99 -8.22
N GLU A 75 -22.50 7.43 -9.40
CA GLU A 75 -21.64 6.28 -9.60
C GLU A 75 -20.21 6.72 -9.89
N TYR A 76 -19.24 5.97 -9.36
CA TYR A 76 -17.81 6.15 -9.57
C TYR A 76 -17.17 4.85 -10.00
N ILE A 77 -16.26 4.92 -10.98
CA ILE A 77 -15.33 3.83 -11.30
C ILE A 77 -14.13 3.98 -10.38
N ASP A 78 -13.80 2.91 -9.66
CA ASP A 78 -12.77 2.93 -8.63
C ASP A 78 -11.48 2.27 -9.13
N PHE A 79 -10.46 3.10 -9.38
CA PHE A 79 -9.09 2.68 -9.63
C PHE A 79 -8.18 2.82 -8.41
N CYS A 80 -8.72 3.26 -7.26
CA CYS A 80 -8.05 3.24 -5.97
C CYS A 80 -8.23 1.89 -5.27
N LEU A 81 -9.45 1.33 -5.33
CA LEU A 81 -9.82 0.04 -4.74
C LEU A 81 -9.40 -0.07 -3.27
N GLY A 82 -9.70 1.00 -2.51
CA GLY A 82 -9.37 1.08 -1.10
C GLY A 82 -7.88 0.94 -0.83
N ASP A 83 -7.05 1.52 -1.68
CA ASP A 83 -5.58 1.42 -1.62
C ASP A 83 -5.11 -0.03 -1.46
N THR A 84 -5.53 -0.90 -2.35
CA THR A 84 -5.30 -2.36 -2.39
C THR A 84 -6.30 -3.21 -1.58
N GLY A 85 -6.97 -2.66 -0.57
CA GLY A 85 -7.89 -3.42 0.28
C GLY A 85 -8.97 -4.18 -0.51
N SER A 86 -9.45 -3.58 -1.60
CA SER A 86 -10.43 -4.15 -2.53
C SER A 86 -9.82 -4.49 -3.91
N MET A 87 -8.57 -4.95 -3.94
CA MET A 87 -7.83 -5.24 -5.18
C MET A 87 -8.58 -6.17 -6.15
N PHE A 88 -9.43 -7.05 -5.64
CA PHE A 88 -10.22 -7.97 -6.45
C PHE A 88 -11.65 -7.49 -6.68
N GLY A 89 -11.92 -6.20 -6.50
CA GLY A 89 -13.24 -5.59 -6.56
C GLY A 89 -13.92 -5.50 -5.19
N HIS A 90 -14.91 -4.62 -5.11
CA HIS A 90 -15.74 -4.47 -3.90
C HIS A 90 -16.74 -5.62 -3.81
N SER A 91 -16.99 -6.06 -2.58
CA SER A 91 -18.03 -7.06 -2.27
C SER A 91 -18.01 -8.31 -3.17
N PRO A 92 -16.84 -9.01 -3.35
CA PRO A 92 -16.82 -10.23 -4.14
C PRO A 92 -17.85 -11.22 -3.65
N ALA A 93 -18.65 -11.80 -4.53
CA ALA A 93 -19.76 -12.69 -4.15
C ALA A 93 -19.35 -13.86 -3.24
N PRO A 94 -18.18 -14.52 -3.43
CA PRO A 94 -17.72 -15.55 -2.50
C PRO A 94 -17.52 -15.02 -1.07
N ILE A 95 -16.94 -13.82 -0.93
CA ILE A 95 -16.73 -13.20 0.38
C ILE A 95 -18.06 -12.81 1.02
N ALA A 96 -19.00 -12.24 0.28
CA ALA A 96 -20.33 -11.89 0.80
C ALA A 96 -21.06 -13.13 1.35
N ARG A 97 -20.97 -14.28 0.65
CA ARG A 97 -21.50 -15.56 1.15
C ARG A 97 -20.79 -16.02 2.42
N ALA A 98 -19.46 -16.00 2.43
CA ALA A 98 -18.66 -16.41 3.59
C ALA A 98 -18.99 -15.57 4.85
N LEU A 99 -19.16 -14.26 4.69
CA LEU A 99 -19.58 -13.36 5.77
C LEU A 99 -20.95 -13.76 6.35
N ALA A 100 -21.94 -13.99 5.48
CA ALA A 100 -23.29 -14.39 5.91
C ALA A 100 -23.30 -15.75 6.61
N GLU A 101 -22.61 -16.76 6.07
CA GLU A 101 -22.51 -18.09 6.64
C GLU A 101 -21.78 -18.09 7.99
N GLN A 102 -20.62 -17.43 8.07
CA GLN A 102 -19.83 -17.40 9.30
C GLN A 102 -20.49 -16.53 10.37
N GLY A 103 -21.23 -15.50 9.98
CA GLY A 103 -22.01 -14.67 10.89
C GLY A 103 -23.02 -15.47 11.73
N ALA A 104 -23.60 -16.53 11.16
CA ALA A 104 -24.51 -17.44 11.86
C ALA A 104 -23.83 -18.52 12.71
N ARG A 105 -22.49 -18.67 12.61
CA ARG A 105 -21.71 -19.75 13.25
C ARG A 105 -20.78 -19.29 14.38
N GLY A 106 -20.76 -17.99 14.66
CA GLY A 106 -19.88 -17.36 15.65
C GLY A 106 -18.61 -16.76 15.01
N LEU A 107 -18.23 -15.59 15.48
CA LEU A 107 -17.15 -14.80 14.87
C LEU A 107 -15.83 -14.95 15.59
N THR A 108 -15.84 -15.04 16.94
CA THR A 108 -14.64 -15.02 17.78
C THR A 108 -14.78 -16.07 18.87
N THR A 109 -14.13 -17.22 18.66
CA THR A 109 -14.19 -18.37 19.58
C THR A 109 -12.92 -18.52 20.42
N MET A 110 -11.84 -17.80 20.08
CA MET A 110 -10.47 -17.95 20.63
C MET A 110 -9.89 -19.38 20.44
N LEU A 111 -10.53 -20.18 19.60
CA LEU A 111 -10.09 -21.53 19.24
C LEU A 111 -10.01 -21.63 17.71
N PRO A 112 -9.01 -22.38 17.18
CA PRO A 112 -8.89 -22.55 15.74
C PRO A 112 -10.00 -23.44 15.18
N GLY A 113 -10.48 -23.10 13.98
CA GLY A 113 -11.35 -23.95 13.18
C GLY A 113 -10.61 -24.58 12.00
N GLU A 114 -11.30 -25.41 11.23
CA GLU A 114 -10.76 -26.06 10.01
C GLU A 114 -10.25 -25.04 8.99
N ASP A 115 -10.96 -23.91 8.82
CA ASP A 115 -10.55 -22.86 7.90
C ASP A 115 -9.15 -22.31 8.18
N ALA A 116 -8.69 -22.34 9.44
CA ALA A 116 -7.33 -21.93 9.80
C ALA A 116 -6.27 -22.89 9.24
N VAL A 117 -6.55 -24.20 9.25
CA VAL A 117 -5.64 -25.22 8.70
C VAL A 117 -5.53 -25.07 7.20
N VAL A 118 -6.68 -25.02 6.50
CA VAL A 118 -6.74 -24.89 5.04
C VAL A 118 -6.11 -23.56 4.57
N ALA A 119 -6.39 -22.46 5.27
CA ALA A 119 -5.77 -21.17 4.95
C ALA A 119 -4.23 -21.21 5.10
N GLY A 120 -3.72 -21.87 6.13
CA GLY A 120 -2.28 -22.07 6.33
C GLY A 120 -1.64 -22.88 5.19
N GLU A 121 -2.28 -23.96 4.74
CA GLU A 121 -1.84 -24.79 3.61
C GLU A 121 -1.82 -23.99 2.31
N LEU A 122 -2.88 -23.22 2.01
CA LEU A 122 -2.97 -22.36 0.83
C LEU A 122 -1.92 -21.24 0.84
N LEU A 123 -1.65 -20.64 1.99
CA LEU A 123 -0.58 -19.66 2.14
C LEU A 123 0.79 -20.28 1.86
N ALA A 124 1.06 -21.47 2.41
CA ALA A 124 2.32 -22.17 2.21
C ALA A 124 2.55 -22.52 0.72
N GLU A 125 1.53 -23.05 0.07
CA GLU A 125 1.58 -23.37 -1.36
C GLU A 125 1.81 -22.11 -2.22
N ARG A 126 1.06 -21.07 -1.95
CA ARG A 126 1.05 -19.85 -2.78
C ARG A 126 2.33 -19.04 -2.66
N PHE A 127 2.84 -18.86 -1.43
CA PHE A 127 3.98 -17.97 -1.16
C PHE A 127 5.30 -18.72 -0.94
N GLY A 128 5.27 -20.05 -0.79
CA GLY A 128 6.47 -20.87 -0.73
C GLY A 128 7.19 -20.87 0.63
N LEU A 129 6.63 -20.26 1.66
CA LEU A 129 7.10 -20.34 3.04
C LEU A 129 6.22 -21.32 3.83
N PRO A 130 6.81 -22.24 4.64
CA PRO A 130 6.07 -23.36 5.20
C PRO A 130 5.22 -23.02 6.43
N PHE A 131 5.50 -21.95 7.16
CA PHE A 131 4.83 -21.63 8.43
C PHE A 131 4.25 -20.23 8.42
N TRP A 132 2.99 -20.11 8.87
CA TRP A 132 2.23 -18.87 8.83
C TRP A 132 1.56 -18.58 10.17
N GLN A 133 1.44 -17.29 10.48
CA GLN A 133 0.59 -16.78 11.54
C GLN A 133 -0.23 -15.60 11.03
N VAL A 134 -1.43 -15.41 11.60
CA VAL A 134 -2.41 -14.43 11.14
C VAL A 134 -2.59 -13.35 12.19
N ALA A 135 -2.49 -12.11 11.75
CA ALA A 135 -2.70 -10.88 12.51
C ALA A 135 -3.96 -10.16 12.00
N THR A 136 -4.36 -9.09 12.67
CA THR A 136 -5.53 -8.29 12.27
C THR A 136 -5.16 -7.28 11.17
N THR A 137 -3.96 -6.69 11.26
CA THR A 137 -3.46 -5.68 10.31
C THR A 137 -2.03 -5.99 9.91
N ALA A 138 -1.60 -5.48 8.72
CA ALA A 138 -0.20 -5.58 8.31
C ALA A 138 0.73 -4.85 9.28
N THR A 139 0.28 -3.77 9.94
CA THR A 139 1.00 -3.13 11.04
C THR A 139 1.35 -4.11 12.13
N ASP A 140 0.38 -4.94 12.57
CA ASP A 140 0.61 -5.95 13.60
C ASP A 140 1.55 -7.04 13.10
N ALA A 141 1.36 -7.53 11.88
CA ALA A 141 2.24 -8.53 11.26
C ALA A 141 3.70 -8.03 11.23
N ASN A 142 3.93 -6.81 10.75
CA ASN A 142 5.25 -6.18 10.70
C ASN A 142 5.84 -6.00 12.11
N ARG A 143 5.05 -5.51 13.08
CA ARG A 143 5.47 -5.39 14.47
C ARG A 143 5.90 -6.72 15.06
N TYR A 144 5.18 -7.81 14.78
CA TYR A 144 5.51 -9.14 15.32
C TYR A 144 6.78 -9.69 14.68
N VAL A 145 6.95 -9.56 13.37
CA VAL A 145 8.16 -10.02 12.68
C VAL A 145 9.40 -9.22 13.11
N ILE A 146 9.28 -7.90 13.33
CA ILE A 146 10.38 -7.08 13.88
C ILE A 146 10.78 -7.56 15.28
N ARG A 147 9.80 -7.91 16.15
CA ARG A 147 10.10 -8.51 17.46
C ARG A 147 10.80 -9.85 17.36
N TRP A 148 10.33 -10.73 16.45
CA TRP A 148 11.01 -12.00 16.18
C TRP A 148 12.43 -11.78 15.69
N ALA A 149 12.64 -10.87 14.76
CA ALA A 149 13.97 -10.58 14.23
C ALA A 149 14.93 -10.13 15.33
N ARG A 150 14.49 -9.23 16.22
CA ARG A 150 15.29 -8.80 17.38
C ARG A 150 15.57 -9.92 18.36
N ALA A 151 14.57 -10.77 18.65
CA ALA A 151 14.73 -11.91 19.55
C ALA A 151 15.70 -12.96 18.99
N ILE A 152 15.62 -13.27 17.70
CA ILE A 152 16.45 -14.25 17.02
C ILE A 152 17.91 -13.77 16.90
N THR A 153 18.12 -12.53 16.52
CA THR A 153 19.46 -11.99 16.24
C THR A 153 20.15 -11.38 17.47
N ASN A 154 19.40 -11.11 18.53
CA ASN A 154 19.82 -10.33 19.68
C ASN A 154 20.41 -8.95 19.30
N ARG A 155 19.90 -8.37 18.20
CA ARG A 155 20.30 -7.06 17.71
C ARG A 155 19.14 -6.08 17.84
N LYS A 156 19.45 -4.79 17.99
CA LYS A 156 18.44 -3.75 18.25
C LYS A 156 17.94 -3.06 16.98
N MET A 157 18.85 -2.79 16.05
CA MET A 157 18.62 -1.89 14.92
C MET A 157 17.72 -2.52 13.83
N LEU A 158 16.72 -1.79 13.36
CA LEU A 158 15.95 -2.07 12.17
C LEU A 158 16.49 -1.23 11.01
N LEU A 159 16.60 -1.79 9.82
CA LEU A 159 16.95 -1.09 8.59
C LEU A 159 15.74 -0.99 7.69
N VAL A 160 15.52 0.19 7.09
CA VAL A 160 14.44 0.44 6.11
C VAL A 160 14.99 1.24 4.92
N PHE A 161 14.32 1.17 3.79
CA PHE A 161 14.59 2.08 2.69
C PHE A 161 13.82 3.40 2.86
N ASP A 162 14.45 4.51 2.49
CA ASP A 162 13.87 5.84 2.58
C ASP A 162 12.64 5.98 1.69
N GLY A 163 11.54 6.46 2.26
CA GLY A 163 10.27 6.61 1.56
C GLY A 163 9.35 5.39 1.59
N CYS A 164 9.76 4.26 2.22
CA CYS A 164 8.89 3.10 2.41
C CYS A 164 7.76 3.36 3.43
N TYR A 165 6.75 2.49 3.39
CA TYR A 165 5.68 2.47 4.39
C TYR A 165 5.35 1.03 4.79
N HIS A 166 5.46 0.73 6.08
CA HIS A 166 5.20 -0.60 6.63
C HIS A 166 4.18 -0.57 7.79
N GLY A 167 3.14 0.23 7.62
CA GLY A 167 2.14 0.45 8.66
C GLY A 167 2.60 1.46 9.73
N THR A 168 1.88 1.52 10.83
CA THR A 168 2.08 2.50 11.92
C THR A 168 2.95 1.98 13.05
N VAL A 169 3.98 1.20 12.73
CA VAL A 169 5.02 0.77 13.67
C VAL A 169 6.04 1.91 13.80
N ASP A 170 6.33 2.36 15.02
CA ASP A 170 7.23 3.49 15.24
C ASP A 170 8.60 3.29 14.59
N ASP A 171 9.16 2.09 14.70
CA ASP A 171 10.47 1.75 14.12
C ASP A 171 10.60 1.99 12.60
N VAL A 172 9.49 2.04 11.85
CA VAL A 172 9.53 2.28 10.39
C VAL A 172 9.21 3.73 10.01
N MET A 173 8.88 4.58 10.99
CA MET A 173 8.51 5.99 10.80
C MET A 173 9.74 6.90 10.74
N VAL A 174 10.72 6.51 9.95
CA VAL A 174 11.98 7.22 9.75
C VAL A 174 12.23 7.55 8.29
N ARG A 175 13.07 8.55 8.05
CA ARG A 175 13.52 9.00 6.73
C ARG A 175 15.04 9.12 6.71
N HIS A 176 15.61 9.05 5.52
CA HIS A 176 17.01 9.38 5.28
C HIS A 176 17.13 10.83 4.82
N GLN A 177 17.86 11.65 5.56
CA GLN A 177 18.07 13.05 5.22
C GLN A 177 19.53 13.44 5.49
N GLU A 178 20.22 13.96 4.50
CA GLU A 178 21.62 14.42 4.60
C GLU A 178 22.57 13.39 5.25
N GLY A 179 22.47 12.13 4.84
CA GLY A 179 23.28 11.04 5.39
C GLY A 179 22.89 10.57 6.80
N ARG A 180 21.77 11.03 7.34
CA ARG A 180 21.30 10.71 8.70
C ARG A 180 19.88 10.15 8.68
N THR A 181 19.57 9.34 9.68
CA THR A 181 18.19 8.90 9.95
C THR A 181 17.50 9.94 10.81
N VAL A 182 16.34 10.40 10.37
CA VAL A 182 15.48 11.36 11.09
C VAL A 182 14.07 10.80 11.20
N HIS A 183 13.23 11.40 12.05
CA HIS A 183 11.81 11.06 12.10
C HIS A 183 11.11 11.44 10.80
N ARG A 184 10.10 10.67 10.41
CA ARG A 184 9.21 11.02 9.30
C ARG A 184 8.50 12.35 9.62
N GLY A 185 8.38 13.23 8.64
CA GLY A 185 7.67 14.50 8.79
C GLY A 185 6.21 14.28 9.25
N GLY A 186 5.72 15.15 10.11
CA GLY A 186 4.34 15.09 10.62
C GLY A 186 4.08 14.04 11.72
N LEU A 187 5.06 13.22 12.08
CA LEU A 187 4.92 12.24 13.17
C LEU A 187 4.80 12.95 14.51
N ILE A 188 3.84 12.53 15.33
CA ILE A 188 3.56 13.12 16.65
C ILE A 188 3.75 12.10 17.78
N GLY A 189 4.12 12.57 18.98
CA GLY A 189 4.10 11.78 20.21
C GLY A 189 5.19 10.72 20.33
N GLN A 190 6.37 10.90 19.71
CA GLN A 190 7.49 9.97 19.84
C GLN A 190 8.03 9.94 21.27
N ALA A 191 8.19 8.75 21.83
CA ALA A 191 8.72 8.54 23.16
C ALA A 191 10.25 8.68 23.23
N HIS A 192 10.95 8.46 22.12
CA HIS A 192 12.40 8.51 21.99
C HIS A 192 12.81 8.87 20.58
N ASN A 193 14.11 9.11 20.38
CA ASN A 193 14.66 9.31 19.04
C ASN A 193 14.67 7.98 18.28
N LEU A 194 13.86 7.85 17.22
CA LEU A 194 13.73 6.60 16.44
C LEU A 194 15.04 6.18 15.78
N ALA A 195 15.99 7.10 15.54
CA ALA A 195 17.31 6.75 15.02
C ALA A 195 18.14 5.89 16.01
N GLU A 196 17.70 5.74 17.27
CA GLU A 196 18.34 4.83 18.24
C GLU A 196 17.97 3.36 18.01
N THR A 197 16.88 3.11 17.30
CA THR A 197 16.36 1.76 17.01
C THR A 197 16.21 1.45 15.52
N SER A 198 16.36 2.47 14.66
CA SER A 198 16.13 2.37 13.24
C SER A 198 17.14 3.13 12.42
N ARG A 199 17.38 2.65 11.21
CA ARG A 199 18.27 3.26 10.22
C ARG A 199 17.58 3.27 8.86
N ALA A 200 17.58 4.43 8.18
CA ALA A 200 17.08 4.58 6.82
C ALA A 200 18.25 4.75 5.84
N VAL A 201 18.18 4.10 4.68
CA VAL A 201 19.11 4.25 3.57
C VAL A 201 18.34 4.44 2.26
N PRO A 202 18.94 5.07 1.23
CA PRO A 202 18.25 5.21 -0.06
C PRO A 202 17.97 3.84 -0.72
N PHE A 203 16.84 3.72 -1.39
CA PHE A 203 16.52 2.59 -2.24
C PHE A 203 17.43 2.61 -3.47
N ASN A 204 17.80 1.45 -4.01
CA ASN A 204 18.75 1.28 -5.12
C ASN A 204 20.19 1.73 -4.83
N ASP A 205 20.57 2.04 -3.59
CA ASP A 205 21.92 2.37 -3.19
C ASP A 205 22.56 1.21 -2.40
N LEU A 206 23.23 0.32 -3.12
CA LEU A 206 23.91 -0.84 -2.52
C LEU A 206 25.10 -0.45 -1.62
N ALA A 207 25.77 0.66 -1.92
CA ALA A 207 26.89 1.11 -1.12
C ALA A 207 26.42 1.63 0.25
N ALA A 208 25.35 2.42 0.28
CA ALA A 208 24.74 2.87 1.52
C ALA A 208 24.16 1.69 2.32
N LEU A 209 23.53 0.71 1.64
CA LEU A 209 23.03 -0.51 2.27
C LEU A 209 24.16 -1.30 2.93
N GLU A 210 25.25 -1.58 2.20
CA GLU A 210 26.39 -2.33 2.73
C GLU A 210 27.05 -1.61 3.91
N ALA A 211 27.27 -0.30 3.79
CA ALA A 211 27.84 0.51 4.88
C ALA A 211 26.95 0.50 6.15
N ALA A 212 25.63 0.42 5.97
CA ALA A 212 24.70 0.31 7.09
C ALA A 212 24.74 -1.06 7.76
N LEU A 213 24.84 -2.15 6.97
CA LEU A 213 24.89 -3.53 7.44
C LEU A 213 26.24 -3.90 8.07
N ALA A 214 27.34 -3.35 7.56
CA ALA A 214 28.71 -3.60 8.05
C ALA A 214 28.92 -3.22 9.52
N LYS A 215 28.04 -2.42 10.12
CA LYS A 215 28.06 -2.10 11.56
C LYS A 215 27.73 -3.31 12.43
N GLY A 216 27.11 -4.38 11.89
CA GLY A 216 26.83 -5.63 12.58
C GLY A 216 25.72 -5.57 13.63
N ASP A 217 24.97 -4.45 13.73
CA ASP A 217 23.96 -4.17 14.74
C ASP A 217 22.51 -4.33 14.23
N VAL A 218 22.34 -4.61 12.92
CA VAL A 218 21.01 -4.67 12.28
C VAL A 218 20.38 -6.04 12.49
N ALA A 219 19.20 -6.06 13.13
CA ALA A 219 18.39 -7.26 13.33
C ALA A 219 17.73 -7.71 12.02
N ALA A 220 17.09 -6.77 11.34
CA ALA A 220 16.44 -7.02 10.06
C ALA A 220 16.44 -5.79 9.16
N LEU A 221 16.40 -6.05 7.85
CA LEU A 221 15.94 -5.13 6.83
C LEU A 221 14.48 -5.49 6.52
N ILE A 222 13.57 -4.52 6.65
CA ILE A 222 12.20 -4.64 6.13
C ILE A 222 12.05 -3.75 4.90
N CYS A 223 11.51 -4.30 3.83
CA CYS A 223 11.30 -3.56 2.57
C CYS A 223 10.12 -4.09 1.76
N GLU A 224 9.55 -3.21 0.95
CA GLU A 224 8.75 -3.61 -0.21
C GLU A 224 9.70 -4.10 -1.32
N PRO A 225 9.29 -5.05 -2.19
CA PRO A 225 10.07 -5.41 -3.37
C PRO A 225 10.24 -4.25 -4.37
N ALA A 226 9.23 -3.41 -4.48
CA ALA A 226 9.23 -2.12 -5.16
C ALA A 226 8.49 -1.14 -4.26
N MET A 227 8.97 0.09 -4.13
CA MET A 227 8.33 1.08 -3.27
C MET A 227 7.03 1.57 -3.93
N THR A 228 5.97 1.71 -3.14
CA THR A 228 4.63 2.02 -3.64
C THR A 228 3.91 3.14 -2.85
N ASN A 229 4.57 3.77 -1.88
CA ASN A 229 3.96 4.78 -1.01
C ASN A 229 4.52 6.20 -1.17
N ILE A 230 5.57 6.36 -1.94
CA ILE A 230 6.18 7.66 -2.28
C ILE A 230 6.17 7.86 -3.80
N GLY A 231 5.18 7.32 -4.47
CA GLY A 231 5.22 7.02 -5.88
C GLY A 231 5.80 5.62 -6.11
N MET A 232 5.67 5.11 -7.34
CA MET A 232 6.22 3.79 -7.66
C MET A 232 7.69 3.89 -8.04
N VAL A 233 8.56 3.27 -7.22
CA VAL A 233 10.00 3.17 -7.47
C VAL A 233 10.39 1.70 -7.60
N LEU A 234 10.83 1.31 -8.79
CA LEU A 234 11.23 -0.07 -9.07
C LEU A 234 12.69 -0.32 -8.67
N PRO A 235 13.01 -1.56 -8.25
CA PRO A 235 14.41 -1.94 -8.05
C PRO A 235 15.16 -1.94 -9.39
N THR A 236 16.39 -1.44 -9.38
CA THR A 236 17.28 -1.60 -10.53
C THR A 236 17.61 -3.08 -10.76
N PRO A 237 17.94 -3.49 -11.99
CA PRO A 237 18.25 -4.89 -12.29
C PRO A 237 19.30 -5.48 -11.33
N GLY A 238 18.95 -6.60 -10.67
CA GLY A 238 19.81 -7.30 -9.73
C GLY A 238 19.87 -6.70 -8.32
N PHE A 239 19.20 -5.57 -8.05
CA PHE A 239 19.22 -4.93 -6.73
C PHE A 239 18.74 -5.86 -5.61
N MET A 240 17.58 -6.50 -5.76
CA MET A 240 17.04 -7.38 -4.74
C MET A 240 17.89 -8.64 -4.49
N ASP A 241 18.59 -9.15 -5.51
CA ASP A 241 19.55 -10.26 -5.33
C ASP A 241 20.74 -9.81 -4.49
N GLN A 242 21.24 -8.60 -4.73
CA GLN A 242 22.33 -8.01 -3.93
C GLN A 242 21.88 -7.70 -2.50
N VAL A 243 20.65 -7.19 -2.32
CA VAL A 243 20.03 -7.02 -0.99
C VAL A 243 20.04 -8.33 -0.22
N ARG A 244 19.64 -9.44 -0.86
CA ARG A 244 19.67 -10.77 -0.22
C ARG A 244 21.08 -11.25 0.09
N ALA A 245 22.01 -11.05 -0.82
CA ALA A 245 23.42 -11.43 -0.62
C ALA A 245 24.03 -10.68 0.58
N LEU A 246 23.85 -9.36 0.64
CA LEU A 246 24.36 -8.52 1.71
C LEU A 246 23.70 -8.84 3.06
N THR A 247 22.39 -9.02 3.11
CA THR A 247 21.69 -9.37 4.38
C THR A 247 22.21 -10.71 4.94
N ARG A 248 22.45 -11.71 4.09
CA ARG A 248 23.06 -12.99 4.49
C ARG A 248 24.50 -12.81 4.97
N GLN A 249 25.31 -12.06 4.24
CA GLN A 249 26.72 -11.81 4.57
C GLN A 249 26.87 -11.21 5.97
N TYR A 250 25.99 -10.27 6.34
CA TYR A 250 26.06 -9.57 7.61
C TYR A 250 25.15 -10.18 8.70
N GLY A 251 24.51 -11.33 8.44
CA GLY A 251 23.62 -12.02 9.39
C GLY A 251 22.41 -11.16 9.79
N THR A 252 21.91 -10.36 8.88
CA THR A 252 20.69 -9.56 9.02
C THR A 252 19.52 -10.30 8.38
N LEU A 253 18.36 -10.35 9.02
CA LEU A 253 17.18 -11.00 8.47
C LEU A 253 16.52 -10.11 7.42
N LEU A 254 15.99 -10.73 6.35
CA LEU A 254 15.25 -10.05 5.30
C LEU A 254 13.75 -10.28 5.46
N ILE A 255 13.01 -9.18 5.68
CA ILE A 255 11.55 -9.16 5.74
C ILE A 255 11.05 -8.49 4.48
N ILE A 256 10.23 -9.20 3.69
CA ILE A 256 9.57 -8.65 2.50
C ILE A 256 8.11 -8.34 2.85
N ASP A 257 7.74 -7.07 2.75
CA ASP A 257 6.36 -6.61 2.87
C ASP A 257 5.71 -6.58 1.48
N GLU A 258 4.82 -7.54 1.23
CA GLU A 258 4.10 -7.71 -0.04
C GLU A 258 2.74 -7.01 -0.06
N THR A 259 2.40 -6.21 0.96
CA THR A 259 1.05 -5.67 1.13
C THR A 259 0.48 -5.02 -0.14
N HIS A 260 1.29 -4.26 -0.86
CA HIS A 260 0.90 -3.66 -2.14
C HIS A 260 1.32 -4.50 -3.35
N THR A 261 2.46 -5.17 -3.28
CA THR A 261 3.04 -5.89 -4.41
C THR A 261 2.39 -7.25 -4.67
N LEU A 262 1.40 -7.66 -3.83
CA LEU A 262 0.46 -8.73 -4.16
C LEU A 262 -0.26 -8.49 -5.50
N SER A 263 -0.33 -7.25 -5.98
CA SER A 263 -0.88 -6.91 -7.30
C SER A 263 -0.08 -7.45 -8.49
N THR A 264 1.14 -7.96 -8.27
CA THR A 264 2.01 -8.49 -9.33
C THR A 264 1.59 -9.87 -9.81
N GLY A 265 0.98 -10.67 -8.95
CA GLY A 265 0.54 -12.02 -9.29
C GLY A 265 0.14 -12.84 -8.06
N PRO A 266 -0.29 -14.11 -8.22
CA PRO A 266 -0.83 -14.93 -7.13
C PRO A 266 0.10 -15.12 -5.93
N GLY A 267 1.41 -15.01 -6.10
CA GLY A 267 2.41 -15.11 -5.04
C GLY A 267 3.20 -13.81 -4.81
N GLY A 268 2.69 -12.66 -5.31
CA GLY A 268 3.34 -11.38 -5.22
C GLY A 268 4.65 -11.29 -6.01
N CYS A 269 5.41 -10.22 -5.77
CA CYS A 269 6.75 -10.05 -6.32
C CYS A 269 7.71 -11.14 -5.84
N THR A 270 7.59 -11.59 -4.60
CA THR A 270 8.46 -12.64 -4.04
C THR A 270 8.44 -13.88 -4.92
N ARG A 271 7.27 -14.32 -5.36
CA ARG A 271 7.16 -15.49 -6.26
C ARG A 271 7.60 -15.15 -7.68
N ALA A 272 7.13 -14.01 -8.21
CA ALA A 272 7.42 -13.58 -9.59
C ALA A 272 8.92 -13.35 -9.83
N TRP A 273 9.62 -12.78 -8.87
CA TRP A 273 11.05 -12.46 -8.95
C TRP A 273 11.95 -13.47 -8.23
N LYS A 274 11.38 -14.57 -7.70
CA LYS A 274 12.09 -15.64 -6.98
C LYS A 274 12.92 -15.12 -5.80
N LEU A 275 12.39 -14.13 -5.09
CA LEU A 275 13.02 -13.59 -3.90
C LEU A 275 13.08 -14.63 -2.78
N GLN A 276 14.08 -14.54 -1.90
CA GLN A 276 14.33 -15.51 -0.83
C GLN A 276 14.35 -14.81 0.54
N PRO A 277 13.20 -14.30 1.04
CA PRO A 277 13.13 -13.67 2.35
C PRO A 277 13.22 -14.69 3.49
N ASP A 278 13.56 -14.21 4.68
CA ASP A 278 13.43 -14.94 5.93
C ASP A 278 11.97 -14.90 6.44
N PHE A 279 11.32 -13.73 6.23
CA PHE A 279 9.91 -13.51 6.50
C PHE A 279 9.22 -12.79 5.34
N ILE A 280 7.96 -13.12 5.13
CA ILE A 280 7.02 -12.34 4.29
C ILE A 280 5.92 -11.81 5.19
N THR A 281 5.49 -10.57 4.96
CA THR A 281 4.32 -9.97 5.59
C THR A 281 3.39 -9.39 4.53
N PHE A 282 2.10 -9.41 4.79
CA PHE A 282 1.09 -8.73 3.97
C PHE A 282 -0.25 -8.61 4.71
N GLY A 283 -1.11 -7.74 4.19
CA GLY A 283 -2.48 -7.55 4.67
C GLY A 283 -3.40 -7.16 3.53
N LYS A 284 -4.20 -6.12 3.72
CA LYS A 284 -5.09 -5.49 2.73
C LYS A 284 -5.97 -6.50 1.97
N PRO A 285 -5.62 -7.02 0.74
CA PRO A 285 -6.56 -7.78 -0.08
C PRO A 285 -6.75 -9.24 0.35
N ILE A 286 -6.01 -9.75 1.36
CA ILE A 286 -5.90 -11.21 1.56
C ILE A 286 -7.18 -11.89 2.05
N ALA A 287 -8.13 -11.13 2.60
CA ALA A 287 -9.40 -11.64 3.10
C ALA A 287 -10.63 -10.90 2.50
N GLY A 288 -10.49 -10.38 1.27
CA GLY A 288 -11.59 -9.76 0.54
C GLY A 288 -12.18 -8.50 1.20
N GLY A 289 -11.34 -7.71 1.89
CA GLY A 289 -11.73 -6.48 2.59
C GLY A 289 -12.02 -6.67 4.09
N VAL A 290 -12.05 -7.90 4.60
CA VAL A 290 -12.14 -8.16 6.04
C VAL A 290 -10.76 -7.92 6.67
N PRO A 291 -10.67 -7.21 7.83
CA PRO A 291 -9.40 -6.98 8.51
C PRO A 291 -8.65 -8.28 8.80
N CYS A 292 -7.56 -8.50 8.08
CA CYS A 292 -6.74 -9.69 8.14
C CYS A 292 -5.35 -9.39 7.56
N ALA A 293 -4.33 -9.92 8.20
CA ALA A 293 -2.96 -9.88 7.74
C ALA A 293 -2.27 -11.19 8.10
N ALA A 294 -1.17 -11.50 7.44
CA ALA A 294 -0.39 -12.68 7.74
C ALA A 294 1.10 -12.40 7.66
N TYR A 295 1.86 -13.19 8.39
CA TYR A 295 3.29 -13.31 8.16
C TYR A 295 3.70 -14.78 8.06
N GLY A 296 4.61 -15.05 7.14
CA GLY A 296 5.17 -16.36 6.89
C GLY A 296 6.66 -16.38 7.15
N CYS A 297 7.20 -17.55 7.50
CA CYS A 297 8.62 -17.73 7.74
C CYS A 297 9.16 -19.07 7.19
N SER A 298 10.48 -19.09 6.97
CA SER A 298 11.22 -20.29 6.55
C SER A 298 11.31 -21.33 7.67
N HIS A 299 11.72 -22.56 7.34
CA HIS A 299 12.02 -23.62 8.33
C HIS A 299 13.08 -23.16 9.35
N GLU A 300 14.12 -22.50 8.89
CA GLU A 300 15.19 -21.96 9.74
C GLU A 300 14.64 -20.93 10.74
N MET A 301 13.84 -19.98 10.26
CA MET A 301 13.25 -18.99 11.13
C MET A 301 12.26 -19.59 12.12
N ALA A 302 11.45 -20.55 11.73
CA ALA A 302 10.54 -21.25 12.65
C ALA A 302 11.30 -21.97 13.78
N GLN A 303 12.45 -22.57 13.48
CA GLN A 303 13.30 -23.17 14.50
C GLN A 303 13.90 -22.10 15.44
N ALA A 304 14.41 -21.01 14.90
CA ALA A 304 14.97 -19.89 15.67
C ALA A 304 13.90 -19.23 16.57
N MET A 305 12.67 -19.07 16.07
CA MET A 305 11.53 -18.58 16.86
C MET A 305 11.22 -19.48 18.06
N ARG A 306 11.23 -20.81 17.89
CA ARG A 306 11.01 -21.76 18.99
C ARG A 306 12.10 -21.63 20.06
N LEU A 307 13.36 -21.53 19.67
CA LEU A 307 14.47 -21.32 20.61
C LEU A 307 14.35 -19.99 21.37
N ALA A 308 13.98 -18.90 20.67
CA ALA A 308 13.76 -17.61 21.30
C ALA A 308 12.58 -17.64 22.30
N GLN A 309 11.51 -18.38 21.99
CA GLN A 309 10.37 -18.58 22.92
C GLN A 309 10.79 -19.37 24.15
N GLN A 310 11.56 -20.46 23.98
CA GLN A 310 12.05 -21.25 25.11
C GLN A 310 12.90 -20.41 26.06
N HIS A 311 13.85 -19.66 25.52
CA HIS A 311 14.68 -18.76 26.32
C HIS A 311 13.87 -17.70 27.07
N ALA A 312 12.88 -17.07 26.39
CA ALA A 312 11.99 -16.11 27.04
C ALA A 312 11.15 -16.73 28.17
N SER A 313 10.68 -17.96 28.00
CA SER A 313 9.92 -18.71 29.03
C SER A 313 10.78 -19.04 30.24
N GLU A 314 12.02 -19.46 30.03
CA GLU A 314 12.97 -19.77 31.12
C GLU A 314 13.29 -18.53 31.96
N THR A 315 13.45 -17.37 31.31
CA THR A 315 13.76 -16.09 31.98
C THR A 315 12.55 -15.45 32.68
N SER A 316 11.33 -15.77 32.27
CA SER A 316 10.07 -15.22 32.81
C SER A 316 9.37 -16.09 33.85
N HIS A 317 10.02 -17.15 34.33
CA HIS A 317 9.43 -18.11 35.30
C HIS A 317 8.08 -18.70 34.82
N GLY A 318 7.90 -18.86 33.50
CA GLY A 318 6.75 -19.56 32.91
C GLY A 318 5.46 -18.72 32.77
N HIS A 319 5.47 -17.45 33.12
CA HIS A 319 4.26 -16.57 33.07
C HIS A 319 4.32 -15.44 32.07
N GLY A 320 5.24 -15.50 31.09
CA GLY A 320 5.44 -14.42 30.10
C GLY A 320 4.54 -14.52 28.87
N HIS A 321 4.06 -13.37 28.39
CA HIS A 321 3.46 -13.21 27.08
C HIS A 321 4.49 -12.67 26.09
N SER A 322 4.51 -13.20 24.85
CA SER A 322 5.39 -12.72 23.78
C SER A 322 5.16 -11.24 23.39
N GLY A 323 4.03 -10.67 23.82
CA GLY A 323 3.58 -9.33 23.39
C GLY A 323 3.11 -9.30 21.93
N MET A 324 2.78 -10.46 21.37
CA MET A 324 2.26 -10.63 20.01
C MET A 324 0.88 -11.30 20.06
N GLY A 325 0.01 -10.92 19.09
CA GLY A 325 -1.38 -11.39 19.04
C GLY A 325 -2.33 -10.51 19.85
N THR A 326 -3.54 -10.38 19.36
CA THR A 326 -4.68 -9.74 20.03
C THR A 326 -5.84 -10.70 20.05
N THR A 327 -6.85 -10.45 20.90
CA THR A 327 -8.05 -11.31 21.00
C THR A 327 -8.75 -11.54 19.66
N LEU A 328 -8.73 -10.58 18.77
CA LEU A 328 -9.37 -10.67 17.46
C LEU A 328 -8.46 -11.18 16.34
N SER A 329 -7.17 -11.37 16.59
CA SER A 329 -6.26 -11.97 15.59
C SER A 329 -6.69 -13.40 15.27
N ALA A 330 -6.67 -13.75 13.99
CA ALA A 330 -7.04 -15.10 13.50
C ALA A 330 -8.43 -15.58 13.97
N ASN A 331 -9.40 -14.65 14.13
CA ASN A 331 -10.76 -15.03 14.47
C ASN A 331 -11.43 -15.85 13.35
N ALA A 332 -12.50 -16.56 13.68
CA ALA A 332 -13.16 -17.48 12.75
C ALA A 332 -13.64 -16.81 11.46
N LEU A 333 -14.12 -15.57 11.55
CA LEU A 333 -14.56 -14.80 10.37
C LEU A 333 -13.37 -14.49 9.44
N ALA A 334 -12.27 -13.98 9.99
CA ALA A 334 -11.07 -13.66 9.22
C ALA A 334 -10.49 -14.93 8.55
N MET A 335 -10.45 -16.06 9.26
CA MET A 335 -9.95 -17.33 8.71
C MET A 335 -10.85 -17.84 7.57
N ARG A 336 -12.18 -17.78 7.73
CA ARG A 336 -13.13 -18.16 6.68
C ARG A 336 -12.96 -17.27 5.43
N CYS A 337 -12.89 -15.97 5.62
CA CYS A 337 -12.72 -15.02 4.51
C CYS A 337 -11.34 -15.15 3.85
N LEU A 338 -10.27 -15.36 4.61
CA LEU A 338 -8.93 -15.62 4.08
C LEU A 338 -8.91 -16.87 3.19
N ARG A 339 -9.46 -18.00 3.69
CA ARG A 339 -9.57 -19.24 2.92
C ARG A 339 -10.33 -19.00 1.60
N VAL A 340 -11.55 -18.47 1.69
CA VAL A 340 -12.41 -18.25 0.51
C VAL A 340 -11.76 -17.27 -0.47
N ASN A 341 -11.09 -16.23 0.02
CA ASN A 341 -10.38 -15.31 -0.85
C ASN A 341 -9.26 -15.98 -1.63
N LEU A 342 -8.48 -16.84 -0.98
CA LEU A 342 -7.40 -17.59 -1.62
C LEU A 342 -7.92 -18.65 -2.60
N GLU A 343 -9.03 -19.33 -2.28
CA GLU A 343 -9.62 -20.38 -3.12
C GLU A 343 -10.40 -19.82 -4.32
N GLU A 344 -11.23 -18.78 -4.12
CA GLU A 344 -12.26 -18.40 -5.09
C GLU A 344 -12.09 -16.99 -5.69
N VAL A 345 -11.34 -16.08 -5.02
CA VAL A 345 -11.26 -14.66 -5.43
C VAL A 345 -9.89 -14.31 -5.98
N ALA A 346 -8.84 -14.48 -5.20
CA ALA A 346 -7.45 -14.18 -5.58
C ALA A 346 -6.85 -15.30 -6.45
N THR A 347 -7.51 -15.65 -7.53
CA THR A 347 -7.15 -16.77 -8.42
C THR A 347 -6.23 -16.33 -9.55
N PRO A 348 -5.47 -17.23 -10.20
CA PRO A 348 -4.73 -16.91 -11.41
C PRO A 348 -5.59 -16.24 -12.49
N ALA A 349 -6.84 -16.71 -12.67
CA ALA A 349 -7.78 -16.13 -13.63
C ALA A 349 -8.17 -14.68 -13.31
N ALA A 350 -8.17 -14.27 -12.04
CA ALA A 350 -8.37 -12.87 -11.67
C ALA A 350 -7.20 -12.01 -12.17
N TYR A 351 -5.96 -12.44 -11.95
CA TYR A 351 -4.77 -11.72 -12.44
C TYR A 351 -4.69 -11.69 -13.98
N GLU A 352 -5.08 -12.76 -14.67
CA GLU A 352 -5.14 -12.80 -16.14
C GLU A 352 -6.07 -11.72 -16.71
N ARG A 353 -7.08 -11.30 -15.97
CA ARG A 353 -7.95 -10.15 -16.33
C ARG A 353 -7.34 -8.80 -15.94
N MET A 354 -6.70 -8.71 -14.77
CA MET A 354 -6.17 -7.46 -14.23
C MET A 354 -4.95 -6.95 -15.01
N LEU A 355 -3.98 -7.84 -15.27
CA LEU A 355 -2.68 -7.45 -15.83
C LEU A 355 -2.77 -6.79 -17.22
N PRO A 356 -3.56 -7.31 -18.18
CA PRO A 356 -3.71 -6.66 -19.48
C PRO A 356 -4.38 -5.28 -19.41
N LEU A 357 -5.30 -5.09 -18.45
CA LEU A 357 -5.96 -3.79 -18.24
C LEU A 357 -4.97 -2.75 -17.70
N ALA A 358 -4.12 -3.14 -16.76
CA ALA A 358 -3.08 -2.25 -16.24
C ALA A 358 -2.04 -1.89 -17.32
N ALA A 359 -1.62 -2.84 -18.13
CA ALA A 359 -0.73 -2.59 -19.28
C ALA A 359 -1.37 -1.63 -20.30
N ARG A 360 -2.68 -1.82 -20.63
CA ARG A 360 -3.45 -0.90 -21.48
C ARG A 360 -3.48 0.51 -20.88
N LEU A 361 -3.75 0.61 -19.58
CA LEU A 361 -3.80 1.89 -18.88
C LEU A 361 -2.44 2.60 -18.91
N ALA A 362 -1.36 1.89 -18.59
CA ALA A 362 -0.02 2.44 -18.62
C ALA A 362 0.40 2.93 -20.02
N ALA A 363 0.08 2.16 -21.07
CA ALA A 363 0.34 2.57 -22.46
C ALA A 363 -0.46 3.84 -22.82
N GLY A 364 -1.76 3.86 -22.50
CA GLY A 364 -2.62 5.01 -22.77
C GLY A 364 -2.21 6.27 -21.99
N LEU A 365 -1.75 6.14 -20.74
CA LEU A 365 -1.20 7.26 -19.97
C LEU A 365 0.04 7.87 -20.66
N ARG A 366 0.96 7.02 -21.15
CA ARG A 366 2.13 7.50 -21.92
C ARG A 366 1.71 8.25 -23.18
N GLU A 367 0.70 7.77 -23.90
CA GLU A 367 0.16 8.44 -25.10
C GLU A 367 -0.49 9.79 -24.76
N VAL A 368 -1.31 9.87 -23.71
CA VAL A 368 -1.93 11.11 -23.25
C VAL A 368 -0.85 12.13 -22.85
N ILE A 369 0.12 11.73 -22.05
CA ILE A 369 1.23 12.59 -21.61
C ILE A 369 2.03 13.12 -22.81
N ALA A 370 2.36 12.23 -23.76
CA ALA A 370 3.10 12.62 -24.98
C ALA A 370 2.29 13.58 -25.87
N ARG A 371 0.98 13.36 -26.02
CA ARG A 371 0.08 14.25 -26.79
C ARG A 371 0.09 15.67 -26.29
N HIS A 372 0.16 15.83 -24.97
CA HIS A 372 0.23 17.15 -24.34
C HIS A 372 1.66 17.69 -24.23
N GLY A 373 2.68 16.96 -24.67
CA GLY A 373 4.08 17.40 -24.60
C GLY A 373 4.56 17.63 -23.16
N LEU A 374 4.08 16.80 -22.21
CA LEU A 374 4.45 16.89 -20.81
C LEU A 374 5.69 16.00 -20.53
N ALA A 375 6.61 16.49 -19.71
CA ALA A 375 7.79 15.75 -19.29
C ALA A 375 7.47 14.90 -18.04
N TRP A 376 6.52 13.97 -18.19
CA TRP A 376 6.10 13.07 -17.14
C TRP A 376 6.41 11.63 -17.50
N SER A 377 6.67 10.81 -16.52
CA SER A 377 6.93 9.37 -16.69
C SER A 377 5.77 8.52 -16.20
N VAL A 378 5.73 7.26 -16.66
CA VAL A 378 4.76 6.25 -16.20
C VAL A 378 5.52 5.00 -15.78
N THR A 379 5.34 4.62 -14.52
CA THR A 379 5.85 3.37 -13.94
C THR A 379 4.71 2.35 -13.85
N GLU A 380 5.00 1.06 -14.10
CA GLU A 380 4.01 -0.02 -14.02
C GLU A 380 4.59 -1.22 -13.26
N LEU A 381 3.74 -1.88 -12.46
CA LEU A 381 4.08 -3.09 -11.73
C LEU A 381 2.83 -3.98 -11.55
N GLY A 382 2.75 -5.06 -12.31
CA GLY A 382 1.60 -5.95 -12.25
C GLY A 382 0.29 -5.26 -12.60
N ALA A 383 -0.69 -5.30 -11.70
CA ALA A 383 -1.99 -4.66 -11.91
C ALA A 383 -2.01 -3.15 -11.57
N ARG A 384 -0.85 -2.53 -11.34
CA ARG A 384 -0.69 -1.12 -11.00
C ARG A 384 0.06 -0.33 -12.04
N CYS A 385 -0.29 0.94 -12.18
CA CYS A 385 0.56 1.92 -12.83
C CYS A 385 0.40 3.29 -12.17
N GLU A 386 1.40 4.13 -12.36
CA GLU A 386 1.43 5.48 -11.82
C GLU A 386 2.09 6.43 -12.81
N PHE A 387 1.53 7.61 -13.00
CA PHE A 387 2.21 8.70 -13.69
C PHE A 387 2.84 9.67 -12.68
N GLN A 388 4.05 10.12 -12.97
CA GLN A 388 4.85 10.96 -12.09
C GLN A 388 5.32 12.21 -12.82
N PHE A 389 5.36 13.35 -12.13
CA PHE A 389 5.64 14.65 -12.70
C PHE A 389 7.14 14.90 -12.95
N CYS A 390 7.82 13.91 -13.51
CA CYS A 390 9.24 13.94 -13.86
C CYS A 390 9.48 13.17 -15.17
N PRO A 391 10.50 13.55 -15.97
CA PRO A 391 10.70 12.99 -17.30
C PRO A 391 11.14 11.52 -17.32
N THR A 392 11.77 11.07 -16.24
CA THR A 392 12.23 9.69 -16.07
C THR A 392 11.70 9.12 -14.77
N PRO A 393 11.31 7.83 -14.72
CA PRO A 393 10.89 7.20 -13.47
C PRO A 393 11.95 7.38 -12.38
N PRO A 394 11.56 7.79 -11.16
CA PRO A 394 12.50 7.94 -10.06
C PRO A 394 13.09 6.58 -9.65
N THR A 395 14.32 6.61 -9.20
CA THR A 395 15.07 5.43 -8.75
C THR A 395 15.27 5.39 -7.22
N THR A 396 14.99 6.51 -6.54
CA THR A 396 15.08 6.64 -5.08
C THR A 396 13.83 7.31 -4.51
N GLY A 397 13.60 7.15 -3.20
CA GLY A 397 12.51 7.85 -2.51
C GLY A 397 12.65 9.37 -2.58
N ALA A 398 13.88 9.89 -2.48
CA ALA A 398 14.13 11.32 -2.57
C ALA A 398 13.81 11.90 -3.98
N GLU A 399 14.15 11.16 -5.05
CA GLU A 399 13.77 11.55 -6.42
C GLU A 399 12.25 11.52 -6.62
N ALA A 400 11.58 10.50 -6.07
CA ALA A 400 10.13 10.39 -6.13
C ALA A 400 9.44 11.54 -5.38
N GLU A 401 9.91 11.90 -4.19
CA GLU A 401 9.41 13.04 -3.42
C GLU A 401 9.63 14.38 -4.15
N ALA A 402 10.78 14.55 -4.79
CA ALA A 402 11.08 15.74 -5.59
C ALA A 402 10.20 15.87 -6.84
N ALA A 403 9.60 14.77 -7.30
CA ALA A 403 8.65 14.76 -8.42
C ALA A 403 7.22 15.12 -8.01
N PHE A 404 6.91 15.29 -6.72
CA PHE A 404 5.58 15.67 -6.29
C PHE A 404 5.26 17.12 -6.64
N HIS A 405 4.01 17.33 -7.03
CA HIS A 405 3.39 18.63 -7.21
C HIS A 405 1.97 18.54 -6.63
N ASP A 406 1.87 18.71 -5.31
CA ASP A 406 0.66 18.41 -4.54
C ASP A 406 -0.60 19.10 -5.05
N SER A 407 -0.51 20.41 -5.38
CA SER A 407 -1.64 21.17 -5.88
C SER A 407 -2.12 20.67 -7.25
N LEU A 408 -1.21 20.33 -8.16
CA LEU A 408 -1.54 19.74 -9.46
C LEU A 408 -2.18 18.37 -9.31
N GLN A 409 -1.61 17.52 -8.47
CA GLN A 409 -2.16 16.22 -8.15
C GLN A 409 -3.60 16.34 -7.63
N GLN A 410 -3.82 17.19 -6.62
CA GLN A 410 -5.15 17.44 -6.06
C GLN A 410 -6.13 17.97 -7.11
N ALA A 411 -5.68 18.87 -8.00
CA ALA A 411 -6.51 19.41 -9.06
C ALA A 411 -6.96 18.34 -10.06
N LEU A 412 -6.05 17.48 -10.51
CA LEU A 412 -6.36 16.37 -11.42
C LEU A 412 -7.26 15.32 -10.76
N HIS A 413 -7.00 14.96 -9.50
CA HIS A 413 -7.85 14.03 -8.77
C HIS A 413 -9.26 14.56 -8.60
N LEU A 414 -9.44 15.83 -8.23
CA LEU A 414 -10.74 16.42 -8.08
C LEU A 414 -11.49 16.51 -9.42
N TYR A 415 -10.77 16.78 -10.51
CA TYR A 415 -11.34 16.77 -11.86
C TYR A 415 -11.90 15.40 -12.23
N LEU A 416 -11.14 14.32 -11.93
CA LEU A 416 -11.54 12.94 -12.17
C LEU A 416 -12.76 12.55 -11.31
N ILE A 417 -12.73 12.87 -10.01
CA ILE A 417 -13.83 12.59 -9.06
C ILE A 417 -15.13 13.25 -9.54
N ASN A 418 -15.10 14.50 -9.96
CA ASN A 418 -16.27 15.20 -10.47
C ASN A 418 -16.86 14.57 -11.74
N ARG A 419 -16.11 13.69 -12.40
CA ARG A 419 -16.51 12.94 -13.61
C ARG A 419 -16.69 11.44 -13.35
N GLY A 420 -16.80 11.05 -12.06
CA GLY A 420 -17.11 9.68 -11.67
C GLY A 420 -15.92 8.72 -11.73
N ILE A 421 -14.69 9.20 -11.54
CA ILE A 421 -13.48 8.37 -11.53
C ILE A 421 -12.67 8.64 -10.27
N LEU A 422 -12.32 7.58 -9.54
CA LEU A 422 -11.51 7.65 -8.34
C LEU A 422 -10.15 6.99 -8.58
N ILE A 423 -9.05 7.70 -8.25
CA ILE A 423 -7.69 7.14 -8.19
C ILE A 423 -7.13 7.31 -6.77
N THR A 424 -5.95 6.75 -6.49
CA THR A 424 -5.34 6.81 -5.15
C THR A 424 -5.09 8.26 -4.70
N PRO A 425 -5.47 8.63 -3.45
CA PRO A 425 -5.48 10.06 -3.04
C PRO A 425 -4.10 10.66 -2.79
N PHE A 426 -3.11 9.83 -2.42
CA PHE A 426 -1.81 10.31 -1.93
C PHE A 426 -0.77 10.51 -3.04
N HIS A 427 -0.99 9.91 -4.20
CA HIS A 427 -0.15 10.01 -5.39
C HIS A 427 -0.96 9.55 -6.62
N ASN A 428 -0.38 9.59 -7.83
CA ASN A 428 -1.13 9.34 -9.07
C ASN A 428 -1.21 7.83 -9.44
N MET A 429 -1.25 6.96 -8.45
CA MET A 429 -1.31 5.52 -8.67
C MET A 429 -2.73 5.06 -8.96
N THR A 430 -2.83 4.11 -9.86
CA THR A 430 -4.05 3.39 -10.24
C THR A 430 -3.86 1.89 -10.06
N LEU A 431 -4.94 1.20 -9.76
CA LEU A 431 -4.99 -0.25 -9.61
C LEU A 431 -6.15 -0.79 -10.45
N CYS A 432 -5.91 -1.85 -11.21
CA CYS A 432 -6.94 -2.55 -11.96
C CYS A 432 -7.44 -3.77 -11.20
N CYS A 433 -8.77 -3.91 -11.04
CA CYS A 433 -9.39 -5.12 -10.51
C CYS A 433 -9.98 -5.99 -11.63
N PRO A 434 -10.36 -7.27 -11.33
CA PRO A 434 -10.91 -8.18 -12.35
C PRO A 434 -12.26 -7.73 -12.95
N ASP A 435 -12.99 -6.85 -12.25
CA ASP A 435 -14.32 -6.37 -12.66
C ASP A 435 -14.28 -5.09 -13.50
N LEU A 436 -13.10 -4.52 -13.74
CA LEU A 436 -12.93 -3.42 -14.70
C LEU A 436 -13.07 -3.94 -16.14
N ALA A 437 -13.68 -3.12 -16.98
CA ALA A 437 -13.72 -3.32 -18.43
C ALA A 437 -12.68 -2.44 -19.14
N ALA A 438 -12.30 -2.80 -20.36
CA ALA A 438 -11.44 -1.95 -21.19
C ALA A 438 -12.03 -0.54 -21.40
N ALA A 439 -13.37 -0.44 -21.51
CA ALA A 439 -14.07 0.83 -21.62
C ALA A 439 -13.91 1.75 -20.37
N ASP A 440 -13.75 1.17 -19.19
CA ASP A 440 -13.48 1.94 -17.96
C ASP A 440 -12.09 2.58 -18.01
N VAL A 441 -11.10 1.82 -18.51
CA VAL A 441 -9.74 2.33 -18.74
C VAL A 441 -9.77 3.45 -19.78
N ASP A 442 -10.47 3.24 -20.90
CA ASP A 442 -10.59 4.25 -21.96
C ASP A 442 -11.28 5.53 -21.47
N LEU A 443 -12.27 5.41 -20.59
CA LEU A 443 -12.95 6.54 -19.99
C LEU A 443 -12.01 7.35 -19.06
N LEU A 444 -11.21 6.67 -18.23
CA LEU A 444 -10.20 7.34 -17.42
C LEU A 444 -9.21 8.12 -18.30
N LEU A 445 -8.66 7.46 -19.34
CA LEU A 445 -7.71 8.07 -20.26
C LEU A 445 -8.31 9.29 -20.98
N ALA A 446 -9.52 9.18 -21.51
CA ALA A 446 -10.23 10.27 -22.17
C ALA A 446 -10.53 11.44 -21.22
N THR A 447 -10.91 11.13 -19.98
CA THR A 447 -11.19 12.14 -18.96
C THR A 447 -9.93 12.88 -18.54
N LEU A 448 -8.82 12.16 -18.35
CA LEU A 448 -7.53 12.77 -18.03
C LEU A 448 -7.02 13.63 -19.21
N ASP A 449 -7.12 13.14 -20.44
CA ASP A 449 -6.75 13.85 -21.67
C ASP A 449 -7.51 15.18 -21.79
N GLN A 450 -8.83 15.15 -21.56
CA GLN A 450 -9.65 16.34 -21.54
C GLN A 450 -9.26 17.31 -20.42
N GLY A 451 -9.02 16.80 -19.20
CA GLY A 451 -8.62 17.63 -18.05
C GLY A 451 -7.29 18.33 -18.28
N LEU A 452 -6.33 17.63 -18.87
CA LEU A 452 -5.05 18.23 -19.26
C LEU A 452 -5.23 19.27 -20.37
N ALA A 453 -6.08 19.03 -21.36
CA ALA A 453 -6.39 20.01 -22.41
C ALA A 453 -7.02 21.29 -21.82
N GLU A 454 -7.99 21.15 -20.91
CA GLU A 454 -8.64 22.27 -20.23
C GLU A 454 -7.64 23.06 -19.36
N LEU A 455 -6.81 22.37 -18.58
CA LEU A 455 -5.78 23.00 -17.74
C LEU A 455 -4.74 23.76 -18.58
N LEU A 456 -4.25 23.12 -19.65
CA LEU A 456 -3.22 23.70 -20.51
C LEU A 456 -3.74 24.87 -21.41
N ALA A 457 -5.05 24.97 -21.58
CA ALA A 457 -5.67 26.09 -22.27
C ALA A 457 -5.76 27.36 -21.42
N LEU A 458 -5.52 27.28 -20.10
CA LEU A 458 -5.52 28.47 -19.23
C LEU A 458 -4.32 29.38 -19.53
N PRO A 459 -4.49 30.70 -19.40
CA PRO A 459 -3.41 31.65 -19.62
C PRO A 459 -2.21 31.36 -18.71
N GLY A 460 -1.01 31.28 -19.31
CA GLY A 460 0.23 31.04 -18.57
C GLY A 460 0.33 29.64 -17.90
N ALA A 461 -0.42 28.67 -18.39
CA ALA A 461 -0.45 27.31 -17.80
C ALA A 461 0.90 26.60 -17.87
N ARG A 462 1.69 26.81 -18.93
CA ARG A 462 3.03 26.23 -19.03
C ARG A 462 4.06 27.14 -18.37
N GLU A 463 4.90 26.54 -17.52
CA GLU A 463 6.11 27.22 -17.05
C GLU A 463 7.08 27.36 -18.22
N CYS A 464 7.61 28.59 -18.44
CA CYS A 464 8.71 28.75 -19.38
C CYS A 464 9.90 27.92 -18.91
N GLN A 465 10.27 26.90 -19.65
CA GLN A 465 11.56 26.23 -19.41
C GLN A 465 12.67 27.28 -19.66
N PRO A 466 13.66 27.36 -18.75
CA PRO A 466 14.78 28.29 -18.87
C PRO A 466 15.66 27.98 -20.08
#